data_84900264613a7a87f1c8ed81bb93ad6a
#
_entry.id   84900264613a7a87f1c8ed81bb93ad6a
#
_cell.length_a   1.000
_cell.length_b   1.000
_cell.length_c   1.000
_cell.angle_alpha   90.00
_cell.angle_beta   90.00
_cell.angle_gamma   90.00
#
_symmetry.space_group_name_H-M   'P 1'
#
loop_
_entity.id
_entity.type
_entity.pdbx_description
1 polymer ?
#
loop_
_entity_poly.entity_id
_entity_poly.type
_entity_poly.pdbx_seq_one_letter_code
_entity_poly.pdbx_strand_id
1 'polypeptide(L)'
;LLGGAESNDHNLIRHLNPRCSITSCSSHKLTKDLVDKSDIIIVSNFINVPPEGLVYIQDTKPYIIYEHDHKYVKNRDPSAYPNFIVPESEKVNTEFYKKAKKVFVLSEICKEVLEKNVPSTNVHSIGCSLWSEETFDYIESLLNEQKENDLCILKSSNPIKNYNKSLEYCKENNIVPVELSEPIYQDFLKKMASCERMLFIPGVLETFSRVSAEAKMLGLKLLTTPKRLGFASENIYDQSGADLISSFRARNRAALEAF
;
A
#
# COMPACT_ATOMS: atom_id res chain seq x y z
N LEU A 1 -13.23 -4.89 6.79
CA LEU A 1 -11.92 -4.21 6.85
C LEU A 1 -11.75 -3.34 5.60
N LEU A 2 -11.30 -2.09 5.75
CA LEU A 2 -10.87 -1.27 4.62
C LEU A 2 -9.60 -1.88 4.02
N GLY A 3 -9.45 -1.80 2.70
CA GLY A 3 -8.19 -2.15 2.04
C GLY A 3 -7.05 -1.21 2.41
N GLY A 4 -5.82 -1.60 2.08
CA GLY A 4 -4.64 -0.77 2.38
C GLY A 4 -4.65 0.58 1.68
N ALA A 5 -5.14 0.64 0.44
CA ALA A 5 -5.27 1.88 -0.33
C ALA A 5 -6.28 2.85 0.32
N GLU A 6 -7.48 2.35 0.63
CA GLU A 6 -8.53 3.14 1.28
C GLU A 6 -8.10 3.65 2.66
N SER A 7 -7.35 2.84 3.41
CA SER A 7 -6.79 3.26 4.71
C SER A 7 -5.77 4.38 4.55
N ASN A 8 -4.91 4.31 3.54
CA ASN A 8 -3.95 5.36 3.22
C ASN A 8 -4.66 6.67 2.83
N ASP A 9 -5.65 6.59 1.95
CA ASP A 9 -6.43 7.75 1.50
C ASP A 9 -7.15 8.41 2.69
N HIS A 10 -7.76 7.60 3.56
CA HIS A 10 -8.44 8.11 4.76
C HIS A 10 -7.49 8.88 5.68
N ASN A 11 -6.31 8.33 5.96
CA ASN A 11 -5.31 9.00 6.81
C ASN A 11 -4.75 10.26 6.15
N LEU A 12 -4.54 10.27 4.83
CA LEU A 12 -4.13 11.47 4.10
C LEU A 12 -5.21 12.56 4.17
N ILE A 13 -6.47 12.24 3.89
CA ILE A 13 -7.60 13.17 3.98
C ILE A 13 -7.70 13.76 5.39
N ARG A 14 -7.63 12.92 6.42
CA ARG A 14 -7.69 13.36 7.83
C ARG A 14 -6.57 14.34 8.18
N HIS A 15 -5.37 14.12 7.61
CA HIS A 15 -4.23 15.02 7.83
C HIS A 15 -4.39 16.37 7.11
N LEU A 16 -4.88 16.34 5.87
CA LEU A 16 -5.00 17.55 5.05
C LEU A 16 -6.21 18.41 5.42
N ASN A 17 -7.29 17.82 5.94
CA ASN A 17 -8.56 18.49 6.24
C ASN A 17 -8.42 19.76 7.11
N PRO A 18 -7.54 19.84 8.13
CA PRO A 18 -7.35 21.08 8.88
C PRO A 18 -6.63 22.20 8.11
N ARG A 19 -6.02 21.88 6.96
CA ARG A 19 -5.15 22.78 6.19
C ARG A 19 -5.79 23.30 4.91
N CYS A 20 -6.74 22.53 4.34
CA CYS A 20 -7.41 22.85 3.08
C CYS A 20 -8.83 22.28 3.03
N SER A 21 -9.67 22.88 2.18
CA SER A 21 -11.00 22.34 1.92
C SER A 21 -10.90 21.12 1.00
N ILE A 22 -11.36 19.97 1.46
CA ILE A 22 -11.28 18.71 0.69
C ILE A 22 -12.67 18.25 0.28
N THR A 23 -12.80 17.98 -1.02
CA THR A 23 -13.93 17.23 -1.57
C THR A 23 -13.40 15.89 -2.09
N SER A 24 -13.90 14.78 -1.55
CA SER A 24 -13.53 13.45 -2.00
C SER A 24 -14.68 12.76 -2.73
N CYS A 25 -14.37 12.01 -3.78
CA CYS A 25 -15.35 11.21 -4.51
C CYS A 25 -14.74 9.90 -5.01
N SER A 26 -15.58 8.90 -5.24
CA SER A 26 -15.15 7.69 -5.97
C SER A 26 -14.90 8.03 -7.44
N SER A 27 -13.91 7.38 -8.05
CA SER A 27 -13.46 7.63 -9.44
C SER A 27 -14.60 7.69 -10.46
N HIS A 28 -15.59 6.79 -10.36
CA HIS A 28 -16.75 6.74 -11.25
C HIS A 28 -17.77 7.89 -11.03
N LYS A 29 -17.62 8.68 -9.97
CA LYS A 29 -18.46 9.85 -9.64
C LYS A 29 -17.78 11.17 -9.97
N LEU A 30 -16.58 11.12 -10.57
CA LEU A 30 -15.87 12.33 -10.98
C LEU A 30 -16.70 13.09 -12.03
N THR A 31 -16.87 14.39 -11.82
CA THR A 31 -17.53 15.30 -12.76
C THR A 31 -16.59 16.45 -13.12
N LYS A 32 -16.83 17.07 -14.30
CA LYS A 32 -16.08 18.27 -14.70
C LYS A 32 -16.23 19.40 -13.68
N ASP A 33 -17.43 19.59 -13.12
CA ASP A 33 -17.70 20.61 -12.11
C ASP A 33 -16.83 20.42 -10.85
N LEU A 34 -16.62 19.18 -10.39
CA LEU A 34 -15.70 18.89 -9.29
C LEU A 34 -14.26 19.22 -9.65
N VAL A 35 -13.83 18.88 -10.87
CA VAL A 35 -12.48 19.22 -11.37
C VAL A 35 -12.31 20.73 -11.42
N ASP A 36 -13.27 21.46 -11.98
CA ASP A 36 -13.20 22.92 -12.17
C ASP A 36 -13.13 23.70 -10.85
N LYS A 37 -13.84 23.21 -9.84
CA LYS A 37 -13.85 23.81 -8.48
C LYS A 37 -12.60 23.50 -7.64
N SER A 38 -11.75 22.60 -8.09
CA SER A 38 -10.54 22.20 -7.37
C SER A 38 -9.33 23.02 -7.81
N ASP A 39 -8.49 23.43 -6.88
CA ASP A 39 -7.20 24.09 -7.18
C ASP A 39 -6.14 23.03 -7.57
N ILE A 40 -6.19 21.87 -6.92
CA ILE A 40 -5.31 20.72 -7.18
C ILE A 40 -6.09 19.42 -6.98
N ILE A 41 -5.72 18.38 -7.69
CA ILE A 41 -6.36 17.06 -7.61
C ILE A 41 -5.34 16.03 -7.14
N ILE A 42 -5.71 15.25 -6.13
CA ILE A 42 -4.96 14.04 -5.72
C ILE A 42 -5.74 12.82 -6.22
N VAL A 43 -5.09 12.01 -7.05
CA VAL A 43 -5.70 10.83 -7.68
C VAL A 43 -5.03 9.57 -7.12
N SER A 44 -5.72 8.84 -6.26
CA SER A 44 -5.19 7.58 -5.72
C SER A 44 -5.65 6.36 -6.49
N ASN A 45 -6.92 6.30 -6.90
CA ASN A 45 -7.43 5.24 -7.77
C ASN A 45 -8.23 5.82 -8.93
N PHE A 46 -7.70 5.70 -10.14
CA PHE A 46 -8.30 6.27 -11.35
C PHE A 46 -8.76 5.22 -12.39
N ILE A 47 -8.75 3.94 -12.03
CA ILE A 47 -9.11 2.84 -12.97
C ILE A 47 -10.53 3.00 -13.54
N ASN A 48 -11.46 3.50 -12.72
CA ASN A 48 -12.84 3.71 -13.12
C ASN A 48 -13.14 5.15 -13.57
N VAL A 49 -12.12 5.98 -13.74
CA VAL A 49 -12.29 7.30 -14.37
C VAL A 49 -12.35 7.09 -15.87
N PRO A 50 -13.40 7.61 -16.57
CA PRO A 50 -13.44 7.53 -18.03
C PRO A 50 -12.21 8.18 -18.67
N PRO A 51 -11.72 7.68 -19.83
CA PRO A 51 -10.53 8.22 -20.49
C PRO A 51 -10.60 9.75 -20.72
N GLU A 52 -11.77 10.26 -21.13
CA GLU A 52 -12.01 11.70 -21.30
C GLU A 52 -11.90 12.49 -19.98
N GLY A 53 -12.20 11.85 -18.85
CA GLY A 53 -12.03 12.44 -17.52
C GLY A 53 -10.57 12.57 -17.14
N LEU A 54 -9.74 11.57 -17.45
CA LEU A 54 -8.28 11.62 -17.23
C LEU A 54 -7.64 12.71 -18.10
N VAL A 55 -8.02 12.79 -19.38
CA VAL A 55 -7.57 13.85 -20.30
C VAL A 55 -7.98 15.22 -19.76
N TYR A 56 -9.23 15.35 -19.28
CA TYR A 56 -9.72 16.62 -18.74
C TYR A 56 -8.92 17.07 -17.51
N ILE A 57 -8.68 16.19 -16.55
CA ILE A 57 -7.79 16.48 -15.40
C ILE A 57 -6.43 16.95 -15.90
N GLN A 58 -5.81 16.14 -16.76
CA GLN A 58 -4.45 16.33 -17.26
C GLN A 58 -4.25 17.67 -17.98
N ASP A 59 -5.27 18.17 -18.68
CA ASP A 59 -5.19 19.38 -19.49
C ASP A 59 -5.64 20.65 -18.73
N THR A 60 -6.38 20.49 -17.62
CA THR A 60 -7.02 21.65 -16.96
C THR A 60 -6.51 21.94 -15.56
N LYS A 61 -5.96 20.95 -14.83
CA LYS A 61 -5.59 21.13 -13.43
C LYS A 61 -4.23 20.54 -13.10
N PRO A 62 -3.48 21.14 -12.16
CA PRO A 62 -2.36 20.46 -11.53
C PRO A 62 -2.89 19.25 -10.75
N TYR A 63 -2.21 18.11 -10.89
CA TYR A 63 -2.60 16.90 -10.16
C TYR A 63 -1.40 16.11 -9.65
N ILE A 64 -1.64 15.35 -8.60
CA ILE A 64 -0.71 14.43 -7.95
C ILE A 64 -1.30 13.02 -8.08
N ILE A 65 -0.47 12.03 -8.34
CA ILE A 65 -0.87 10.62 -8.26
C ILE A 65 -0.36 10.05 -6.93
N TYR A 66 -1.27 9.45 -6.15
CA TYR A 66 -0.93 8.63 -4.99
C TYR A 66 -1.07 7.15 -5.38
N GLU A 67 0.05 6.53 -5.75
CA GLU A 67 0.05 5.23 -6.42
C GLU A 67 -0.01 4.07 -5.41
N HIS A 68 -0.96 3.15 -5.62
CA HIS A 68 -1.19 2.00 -4.74
C HIS A 68 -1.05 0.62 -5.41
N ASP A 69 -1.06 0.52 -6.76
CA ASP A 69 -1.17 -0.80 -7.41
C ASP A 69 -0.68 -0.87 -8.87
N HIS A 70 0.34 -0.08 -9.23
CA HIS A 70 0.99 -0.12 -10.55
C HIS A 70 0.07 0.07 -11.76
N LYS A 71 -0.80 1.10 -11.72
CA LYS A 71 -1.81 1.40 -12.77
C LYS A 71 -1.23 1.80 -14.13
N TYR A 72 0.10 1.86 -14.26
CA TYR A 72 0.80 2.03 -15.53
C TYR A 72 1.01 0.70 -16.28
N VAL A 73 0.61 -0.43 -15.69
CA VAL A 73 0.66 -1.78 -16.28
C VAL A 73 -0.75 -2.33 -16.43
N LYS A 74 -1.10 -2.90 -17.58
CA LYS A 74 -2.44 -3.44 -17.85
C LYS A 74 -2.91 -4.43 -16.77
N ASN A 75 -2.06 -5.38 -16.40
CA ASN A 75 -2.37 -6.38 -15.35
C ASN A 75 -2.02 -5.89 -13.94
N ARG A 76 -1.53 -4.67 -13.76
CA ARG A 76 -1.09 -4.07 -12.48
C ARG A 76 -0.04 -4.88 -11.72
N ASP A 77 0.74 -5.69 -12.43
CA ASP A 77 1.83 -6.48 -11.83
C ASP A 77 3.11 -6.43 -12.67
N PRO A 78 4.04 -5.51 -12.40
CA PRO A 78 5.32 -5.49 -13.07
C PRO A 78 6.20 -6.71 -12.75
N SER A 79 5.92 -7.45 -11.65
CA SER A 79 6.68 -8.66 -11.30
C SER A 79 6.40 -9.86 -12.21
N ALA A 80 5.39 -9.77 -13.07
CA ALA A 80 5.12 -10.74 -14.12
C ALA A 80 6.18 -10.68 -15.26
N TYR A 81 7.00 -9.63 -15.30
CA TYR A 81 7.99 -9.40 -16.36
C TYR A 81 9.43 -9.46 -15.83
N PRO A 82 10.38 -9.98 -16.61
CA PRO A 82 11.78 -10.07 -16.20
C PRO A 82 12.34 -8.70 -15.78
N ASN A 83 13.03 -8.66 -14.63
CA ASN A 83 13.62 -7.45 -14.05
C ASN A 83 12.63 -6.29 -13.85
N PHE A 84 11.32 -6.58 -13.77
CA PHE A 84 10.24 -5.60 -13.69
C PHE A 84 10.15 -4.66 -14.91
N ILE A 85 10.69 -5.06 -16.08
CA ILE A 85 10.62 -4.30 -17.31
C ILE A 85 9.40 -4.74 -18.11
N VAL A 86 8.40 -3.87 -18.16
CA VAL A 86 7.12 -4.12 -18.81
C VAL A 86 7.26 -3.85 -20.31
N PRO A 87 6.83 -4.77 -21.20
CA PRO A 87 6.80 -4.51 -22.65
C PRO A 87 5.92 -3.29 -22.95
N GLU A 88 6.29 -2.52 -23.98
CA GLU A 88 5.59 -1.29 -24.34
C GLU A 88 4.10 -1.53 -24.63
N SER A 89 3.77 -2.67 -25.26
CA SER A 89 2.39 -3.08 -25.53
C SER A 89 1.54 -3.32 -24.28
N GLU A 90 2.17 -3.54 -23.12
CA GLU A 90 1.50 -3.80 -21.85
C GLU A 90 1.48 -2.58 -20.92
N LYS A 91 2.09 -1.48 -21.33
CA LYS A 91 2.02 -0.20 -20.61
C LYS A 91 0.73 0.54 -20.94
N VAL A 92 0.17 1.21 -19.94
CA VAL A 92 -1.03 2.05 -20.06
C VAL A 92 -0.86 3.31 -19.24
N ASN A 93 -1.66 4.34 -19.50
CA ASN A 93 -1.71 5.58 -18.72
C ASN A 93 -0.36 6.33 -18.60
N THR A 94 0.65 6.00 -19.39
CA THR A 94 2.01 6.55 -19.24
C THR A 94 2.05 8.08 -19.31
N GLU A 95 1.28 8.69 -20.21
CA GLU A 95 1.20 10.16 -20.34
C GLU A 95 0.57 10.80 -19.11
N PHE A 96 -0.43 10.15 -18.50
CA PHE A 96 -1.03 10.62 -17.27
C PHE A 96 -0.03 10.63 -16.10
N TYR A 97 0.88 9.64 -16.04
CA TYR A 97 1.96 9.66 -15.04
C TYR A 97 3.00 10.75 -15.32
N LYS A 98 3.44 10.92 -16.56
CA LYS A 98 4.47 11.91 -16.95
C LYS A 98 4.04 13.35 -16.69
N LYS A 99 2.76 13.67 -16.91
CA LYS A 99 2.19 15.02 -16.73
C LYS A 99 1.81 15.34 -15.28
N ALA A 100 1.76 14.35 -14.39
CA ALA A 100 1.53 14.58 -12.98
C ALA A 100 2.61 15.49 -12.37
N LYS A 101 2.22 16.43 -11.52
CA LYS A 101 3.16 17.28 -10.78
C LYS A 101 4.10 16.46 -9.92
N LYS A 102 3.58 15.40 -9.32
CA LYS A 102 4.32 14.43 -8.53
C LYS A 102 3.57 13.09 -8.50
N VAL A 103 4.29 12.00 -8.44
CA VAL A 103 3.74 10.67 -8.18
C VAL A 103 4.34 10.17 -6.87
N PHE A 104 3.51 10.02 -5.85
CA PHE A 104 3.90 9.39 -4.61
C PHE A 104 3.71 7.88 -4.70
N VAL A 105 4.75 7.13 -4.40
CA VAL A 105 4.75 5.67 -4.27
C VAL A 105 5.11 5.27 -2.85
N LEU A 106 4.73 4.06 -2.44
CA LEU A 106 4.82 3.64 -1.05
C LEU A 106 6.19 3.05 -0.66
N SER A 107 7.05 2.72 -1.64
CA SER A 107 8.35 2.08 -1.37
C SER A 107 9.40 2.40 -2.42
N GLU A 108 10.68 2.20 -2.06
CA GLU A 108 11.82 2.44 -2.96
C GLU A 108 11.78 1.53 -4.19
N ILE A 109 11.44 0.25 -4.04
CA ILE A 109 11.31 -0.64 -5.21
C ILE A 109 10.21 -0.16 -6.17
N CYS A 110 9.09 0.36 -5.65
CA CYS A 110 8.02 0.89 -6.50
C CYS A 110 8.46 2.14 -7.26
N LYS A 111 9.30 3.00 -6.63
CA LYS A 111 9.93 4.13 -7.30
C LYS A 111 10.82 3.66 -8.44
N GLU A 112 11.78 2.78 -8.16
CA GLU A 112 12.69 2.25 -9.19
C GLU A 112 11.93 1.59 -10.33
N VAL A 113 10.92 0.77 -10.03
CA VAL A 113 10.13 0.07 -11.05
C VAL A 113 9.31 1.03 -11.89
N LEU A 114 8.72 2.07 -11.29
CA LEU A 114 7.98 3.09 -12.03
C LEU A 114 8.92 3.90 -12.94
N GLU A 115 10.07 4.37 -12.45
CA GLU A 115 11.07 5.12 -13.21
C GLU A 115 11.60 4.33 -14.40
N LYS A 116 11.83 3.00 -14.25
CA LYS A 116 12.24 2.11 -15.35
C LYS A 116 11.17 1.98 -16.45
N ASN A 117 9.89 2.01 -16.08
CA ASN A 117 8.80 1.75 -17.01
C ASN A 117 8.17 3.02 -17.59
N VAL A 118 8.17 4.11 -16.84
CA VAL A 118 7.64 5.41 -17.23
C VAL A 118 8.70 6.49 -16.95
N PRO A 119 9.77 6.56 -17.74
CA PRO A 119 10.83 7.55 -17.54
C PRO A 119 10.28 8.97 -17.63
N SER A 120 11.00 9.91 -17.05
CA SER A 120 10.62 11.34 -16.96
C SER A 120 9.41 11.64 -16.05
N THR A 121 8.96 10.67 -15.24
CA THR A 121 7.97 10.89 -14.20
C THR A 121 8.64 11.45 -12.93
N ASN A 122 8.03 12.46 -12.31
CA ASN A 122 8.50 13.01 -11.04
C ASN A 122 8.02 12.11 -9.88
N VAL A 123 8.80 11.06 -9.55
CA VAL A 123 8.44 10.05 -8.56
C VAL A 123 9.07 10.35 -7.20
N HIS A 124 8.29 10.23 -6.15
CA HIS A 124 8.74 10.33 -4.77
C HIS A 124 8.28 9.12 -3.95
N SER A 125 9.23 8.38 -3.38
CA SER A 125 8.92 7.33 -2.42
C SER A 125 8.68 7.93 -1.04
N ILE A 126 7.54 7.59 -0.42
CA ILE A 126 7.28 7.99 0.97
C ILE A 126 7.82 6.95 1.96
N GLY A 127 8.23 5.76 1.49
CA GLY A 127 8.86 4.70 2.27
C GLY A 127 7.99 4.12 3.38
N CYS A 128 6.68 4.30 3.32
CA CYS A 128 5.73 3.78 4.31
C CYS A 128 4.30 3.71 3.75
N SER A 129 3.44 3.00 4.45
CA SER A 129 1.99 3.19 4.40
C SER A 129 1.60 4.24 5.44
N LEU A 130 0.39 4.79 5.38
CA LEU A 130 -0.08 5.78 6.34
C LEU A 130 -0.94 5.12 7.43
N TRP A 131 -0.61 5.35 8.69
CA TRP A 131 -1.40 4.96 9.86
C TRP A 131 -1.75 6.20 10.69
N SER A 132 -2.83 6.14 11.44
CA SER A 132 -3.13 7.15 12.44
C SER A 132 -2.33 6.92 13.72
N GLU A 133 -2.14 7.95 14.54
CA GLU A 133 -1.44 7.81 15.83
C GLU A 133 -2.18 6.81 16.74
N GLU A 134 -3.51 6.81 16.73
CA GLU A 134 -4.31 5.85 17.50
C GLU A 134 -4.05 4.39 17.07
N THR A 135 -3.73 4.18 15.78
CA THR A 135 -3.34 2.85 15.30
C THR A 135 -1.97 2.45 15.82
N PHE A 136 -1.00 3.36 15.80
CA PHE A 136 0.31 3.10 16.38
C PHE A 136 0.22 2.81 17.88
N ASP A 137 -0.52 3.61 18.63
CA ASP A 137 -0.73 3.41 20.07
C ASP A 137 -1.37 2.05 20.37
N TYR A 138 -2.35 1.64 19.55
CA TYR A 138 -2.98 0.35 19.68
C TYR A 138 -2.00 -0.81 19.39
N ILE A 139 -1.23 -0.74 18.31
CA ILE A 139 -0.21 -1.75 18.00
C ILE A 139 0.83 -1.82 19.14
N GLU A 140 1.27 -0.68 19.66
CA GLU A 140 2.23 -0.61 20.77
C GLU A 140 1.68 -1.26 22.05
N SER A 141 0.39 -1.09 22.33
CA SER A 141 -0.27 -1.75 23.47
C SER A 141 -0.31 -3.27 23.38
N LEU A 142 -0.19 -3.82 22.17
CA LEU A 142 -0.21 -5.26 21.90
C LEU A 142 1.19 -5.91 21.90
N LEU A 143 2.27 -5.15 22.11
CA LEU A 143 3.65 -5.69 22.05
C LEU A 143 3.93 -6.79 23.08
N ASN A 144 3.25 -6.72 24.23
CA ASN A 144 3.41 -7.68 25.32
C ASN A 144 2.31 -8.77 25.32
N GLU A 145 1.53 -8.87 24.23
CA GLU A 145 0.52 -9.92 24.11
C GLU A 145 1.18 -11.30 24.11
N GLN A 146 0.60 -12.24 24.86
CA GLN A 146 1.14 -13.60 24.95
C GLN A 146 1.06 -14.30 23.59
N LYS A 147 2.15 -14.91 23.15
CA LYS A 147 2.21 -15.70 21.93
C LYS A 147 1.66 -17.11 22.19
N GLU A 148 0.42 -17.34 21.81
CA GLU A 148 -0.27 -18.63 22.03
C GLU A 148 -0.25 -19.52 20.78
N ASN A 149 0.06 -18.94 19.61
CA ASN A 149 -0.01 -19.61 18.32
C ASN A 149 1.32 -19.48 17.57
N ASP A 150 1.70 -20.52 16.84
CA ASP A 150 2.95 -20.53 16.08
C ASP A 150 2.87 -19.58 14.87
N LEU A 151 1.87 -19.74 14.01
CA LEU A 151 1.85 -19.08 12.71
C LEU A 151 0.46 -18.60 12.32
N CYS A 152 0.37 -17.38 11.77
CA CYS A 152 -0.83 -16.87 11.13
C CYS A 152 -0.64 -16.63 9.62
N ILE A 153 -1.76 -16.68 8.89
CA ILE A 153 -1.84 -16.37 7.46
C ILE A 153 -3.02 -15.43 7.19
N LEU A 154 -2.90 -14.57 6.17
CA LEU A 154 -3.99 -13.70 5.75
C LEU A 154 -5.01 -14.50 4.94
N LYS A 155 -6.25 -14.66 5.44
CA LYS A 155 -7.37 -15.23 4.69
C LYS A 155 -8.02 -14.13 3.86
N SER A 156 -7.91 -14.25 2.55
CA SER A 156 -8.46 -13.26 1.61
C SER A 156 -9.02 -13.95 0.37
N SER A 157 -10.17 -13.49 -0.09
CA SER A 157 -10.74 -13.89 -1.39
C SER A 157 -10.04 -13.21 -2.58
N ASN A 158 -9.22 -12.18 -2.33
CA ASN A 158 -8.45 -11.52 -3.37
C ASN A 158 -7.28 -12.41 -3.81
N PRO A 159 -7.24 -12.89 -5.07
CA PRO A 159 -6.24 -13.84 -5.55
C PRO A 159 -4.80 -13.31 -5.46
N ILE A 160 -4.60 -11.98 -5.53
CA ILE A 160 -3.26 -11.40 -5.40
C ILE A 160 -2.63 -11.61 -4.01
N LYS A 161 -3.45 -11.86 -2.97
CA LYS A 161 -2.98 -12.18 -1.62
C LYS A 161 -2.52 -13.64 -1.45
N ASN A 162 -2.78 -14.47 -2.46
CA ASN A 162 -2.22 -15.82 -2.60
C ASN A 162 -2.48 -16.74 -1.39
N TYR A 163 -3.69 -16.62 -0.80
CA TYR A 163 -4.08 -17.38 0.38
C TYR A 163 -3.90 -18.91 0.22
N ASN A 164 -4.31 -19.46 -0.94
CA ASN A 164 -4.19 -20.89 -1.19
C ASN A 164 -2.73 -21.37 -1.13
N LYS A 165 -1.79 -20.58 -1.65
CA LYS A 165 -0.36 -20.92 -1.60
C LYS A 165 0.20 -20.89 -0.18
N SER A 166 -0.31 -20.00 0.66
CA SER A 166 0.04 -19.99 2.09
C SER A 166 -0.51 -21.23 2.81
N LEU A 167 -1.72 -21.68 2.46
CA LEU A 167 -2.28 -22.93 2.98
C LEU A 167 -1.51 -24.18 2.51
N GLU A 168 -1.09 -24.23 1.24
CA GLU A 168 -0.25 -25.32 0.71
C GLU A 168 1.06 -25.42 1.49
N TYR A 169 1.76 -24.29 1.67
CA TYR A 169 2.97 -24.24 2.49
C TYR A 169 2.73 -24.78 3.91
N CYS A 170 1.63 -24.38 4.56
CA CYS A 170 1.31 -24.86 5.90
C CYS A 170 1.06 -26.38 5.92
N LYS A 171 0.34 -26.93 4.93
CA LYS A 171 0.09 -28.36 4.80
C LYS A 171 1.38 -29.16 4.59
N GLU A 172 2.25 -28.70 3.69
CA GLU A 172 3.54 -29.35 3.41
C GLU A 172 4.47 -29.37 4.63
N ASN A 173 4.33 -28.40 5.53
CA ASN A 173 5.14 -28.28 6.74
C ASN A 173 4.41 -28.78 8.02
N ASN A 174 3.23 -29.42 7.90
CA ASN A 174 2.41 -29.88 9.01
C ASN A 174 2.07 -28.80 10.04
N ILE A 175 1.83 -27.56 9.57
CA ILE A 175 1.45 -26.41 10.41
C ILE A 175 -0.05 -26.19 10.31
N VAL A 176 -0.72 -26.02 11.45
CA VAL A 176 -2.12 -25.55 11.50
C VAL A 176 -2.08 -24.04 11.73
N PRO A 177 -2.33 -23.22 10.69
CA PRO A 177 -2.22 -21.78 10.84
C PRO A 177 -3.45 -21.15 11.48
N VAL A 178 -3.27 -20.03 12.16
CA VAL A 178 -4.35 -19.11 12.51
C VAL A 178 -4.71 -18.29 11.27
N GLU A 179 -5.95 -18.40 10.82
CA GLU A 179 -6.45 -17.63 9.67
C GLU A 179 -6.94 -16.25 10.13
N LEU A 180 -6.33 -15.19 9.61
CA LEU A 180 -6.69 -13.80 9.89
C LEU A 180 -7.74 -13.33 8.89
N SER A 181 -8.97 -13.09 9.35
CA SER A 181 -10.11 -12.64 8.50
C SER A 181 -11.10 -11.75 9.24
N GLU A 182 -10.71 -11.24 10.40
CA GLU A 182 -11.57 -10.43 11.26
C GLU A 182 -12.02 -9.15 10.55
N PRO A 183 -13.31 -8.81 10.57
CA PRO A 183 -13.83 -7.59 9.93
C PRO A 183 -13.47 -6.32 10.71
N ILE A 184 -13.23 -6.43 12.02
CA ILE A 184 -12.82 -5.32 12.88
C ILE A 184 -11.30 -5.30 12.94
N TYR A 185 -10.72 -4.14 12.62
CA TYR A 185 -9.26 -4.00 12.48
C TYR A 185 -8.50 -4.25 13.79
N GLN A 186 -9.05 -3.80 14.94
CA GLN A 186 -8.44 -4.06 16.24
C GLN A 186 -8.41 -5.56 16.56
N ASP A 187 -9.50 -6.28 16.28
CA ASP A 187 -9.57 -7.73 16.49
C ASP A 187 -8.57 -8.46 15.58
N PHE A 188 -8.44 -8.00 14.34
CA PHE A 188 -7.44 -8.51 13.38
C PHE A 188 -6.02 -8.36 13.93
N LEU A 189 -5.66 -7.16 14.42
CA LEU A 189 -4.34 -6.91 14.99
C LEU A 189 -4.10 -7.70 16.28
N LYS A 190 -5.11 -7.78 17.16
CA LYS A 190 -5.01 -8.56 18.40
C LYS A 190 -4.81 -10.05 18.13
N LYS A 191 -5.56 -10.61 17.19
CA LYS A 191 -5.39 -12.01 16.79
C LYS A 191 -4.03 -12.26 16.14
N MET A 192 -3.54 -11.33 15.31
CA MET A 192 -2.18 -11.39 14.77
C MET A 192 -1.15 -11.35 15.90
N ALA A 193 -1.31 -10.47 16.89
CA ALA A 193 -0.40 -10.29 18.01
C ALA A 193 -0.22 -11.57 18.85
N SER A 194 -1.23 -12.47 18.88
CA SER A 194 -1.11 -13.75 19.59
C SER A 194 -0.26 -14.81 18.87
N CYS A 195 0.30 -14.50 17.69
CA CYS A 195 1.10 -15.43 16.90
C CYS A 195 2.60 -15.08 16.97
N GLU A 196 3.48 -16.07 16.85
CA GLU A 196 4.94 -15.88 16.78
C GLU A 196 5.39 -15.46 15.38
N ARG A 197 4.74 -16.02 14.35
CA ARG A 197 5.14 -15.85 12.95
C ARG A 197 3.94 -15.47 12.07
N MET A 198 4.22 -14.75 11.00
CA MET A 198 3.27 -14.53 9.92
C MET A 198 3.84 -15.04 8.61
N LEU A 199 3.08 -15.84 7.87
CA LEU A 199 3.37 -16.22 6.49
C LEU A 199 2.52 -15.37 5.54
N PHE A 200 3.20 -14.63 4.67
CA PHE A 200 2.56 -13.89 3.58
C PHE A 200 3.36 -14.06 2.29
N ILE A 201 2.76 -14.73 1.29
CA ILE A 201 3.37 -15.00 -0.02
C ILE A 201 2.66 -14.15 -1.06
N PRO A 202 3.13 -12.92 -1.39
CA PRO A 202 2.44 -12.06 -2.35
C PRO A 202 2.42 -12.68 -3.76
N GLY A 203 1.26 -12.62 -4.44
CA GLY A 203 1.10 -13.08 -5.81
C GLY A 203 1.63 -12.10 -6.85
N VAL A 204 1.73 -10.82 -6.48
CA VAL A 204 2.17 -9.69 -7.30
C VAL A 204 3.24 -8.88 -6.57
N LEU A 205 3.82 -7.87 -7.21
CA LEU A 205 4.61 -6.86 -6.48
C LEU A 205 3.68 -6.01 -5.62
N GLU A 206 3.65 -6.29 -4.32
CA GLU A 206 2.95 -5.46 -3.33
C GLU A 206 3.64 -4.10 -3.19
N THR A 207 2.89 -3.02 -3.33
CA THR A 207 3.46 -1.66 -3.28
C THR A 207 4.06 -1.30 -1.93
N PHE A 208 3.55 -1.90 -0.84
CA PHE A 208 4.12 -1.83 0.51
C PHE A 208 3.84 -3.10 1.32
N SER A 209 2.57 -3.52 1.41
CA SER A 209 2.02 -4.56 2.29
C SER A 209 1.93 -4.13 3.76
N ARG A 210 0.83 -3.42 4.09
CA ARG A 210 0.51 -3.02 5.47
C ARG A 210 0.56 -4.20 6.43
N VAL A 211 -0.08 -5.32 6.07
CA VAL A 211 -0.16 -6.51 6.93
C VAL A 211 1.22 -7.06 7.31
N SER A 212 2.18 -7.02 6.40
CA SER A 212 3.57 -7.45 6.67
C SER A 212 4.30 -6.48 7.60
N ALA A 213 4.05 -5.17 7.44
CA ALA A 213 4.60 -4.15 8.33
C ALA A 213 3.99 -4.25 9.73
N GLU A 214 2.67 -4.44 9.82
CA GLU A 214 1.93 -4.62 11.07
C GLU A 214 2.38 -5.86 11.83
N ALA A 215 2.62 -6.99 11.13
CA ALA A 215 3.19 -8.18 11.74
C ALA A 215 4.57 -7.91 12.36
N LYS A 216 5.45 -7.20 11.66
CA LYS A 216 6.76 -6.85 12.21
C LYS A 216 6.68 -5.80 13.32
N MET A 217 5.77 -4.82 13.26
CA MET A 217 5.50 -3.91 14.36
C MET A 217 5.03 -4.65 15.62
N LEU A 218 4.24 -5.71 15.47
CA LEU A 218 3.81 -6.60 16.57
C LEU A 218 4.88 -7.62 17.01
N GLY A 219 6.10 -7.54 16.47
CA GLY A 219 7.21 -8.39 16.84
C GLY A 219 7.17 -9.81 16.24
N LEU A 220 6.29 -10.08 15.26
CA LEU A 220 6.24 -11.38 14.60
C LEU A 220 7.41 -11.56 13.62
N LYS A 221 7.89 -12.80 13.52
CA LYS A 221 8.79 -13.19 12.43
C LYS A 221 8.02 -13.32 11.12
N LEU A 222 8.35 -12.48 10.15
CA LEU A 222 7.72 -12.50 8.83
C LEU A 222 8.38 -13.54 7.91
N LEU A 223 7.59 -14.48 7.39
CA LEU A 223 7.94 -15.42 6.32
C LEU A 223 7.30 -14.93 5.03
N THR A 224 8.11 -14.55 4.04
CA THR A 224 7.62 -13.91 2.82
C THR A 224 8.57 -14.09 1.64
N THR A 225 8.19 -13.59 0.48
CA THR A 225 9.05 -13.43 -0.71
C THR A 225 9.51 -11.97 -0.81
N PRO A 226 10.67 -11.58 -0.24
CA PRO A 226 11.07 -10.18 -0.12
C PRO A 226 11.09 -9.40 -1.43
N LYS A 227 11.49 -10.03 -2.54
CA LYS A 227 11.56 -9.42 -3.89
C LYS A 227 10.19 -8.94 -4.42
N ARG A 228 9.08 -9.39 -3.81
CA ARG A 228 7.70 -8.99 -4.18
C ARG A 228 7.02 -8.17 -3.10
N LEU A 229 7.78 -7.66 -2.14
CA LEU A 229 7.25 -6.93 -0.99
C LEU A 229 7.88 -5.53 -0.95
N GLY A 230 7.09 -4.49 -1.22
CA GLY A 230 7.58 -3.11 -1.21
C GLY A 230 8.25 -2.74 0.10
N PHE A 231 7.67 -3.10 1.24
CA PHE A 231 8.27 -2.87 2.56
C PHE A 231 9.68 -3.47 2.69
N ALA A 232 9.98 -4.59 2.01
CA ALA A 232 11.30 -5.22 2.07
C ALA A 232 12.42 -4.42 1.36
N SER A 233 12.08 -3.41 0.58
CA SER A 233 13.06 -2.50 -0.03
C SER A 233 13.47 -1.33 0.89
N GLU A 234 12.82 -1.21 2.05
CA GLU A 234 13.06 -0.11 2.97
C GLU A 234 14.22 -0.41 3.92
N ASN A 235 15.05 0.59 4.22
CA ASN A 235 16.20 0.46 5.12
C ASN A 235 15.83 0.17 6.60
N ILE A 236 14.53 0.24 6.95
CA ILE A 236 13.99 -0.14 8.25
C ILE A 236 13.43 -1.57 8.27
N TYR A 237 13.57 -2.32 7.18
CA TYR A 237 12.96 -3.66 7.06
C TYR A 237 13.44 -4.65 8.13
N ASP A 238 14.69 -4.54 8.55
CA ASP A 238 15.25 -5.45 9.57
C ASP A 238 14.79 -5.12 11.00
N GLN A 239 14.21 -3.95 11.24
CA GLN A 239 13.65 -3.57 12.54
C GLN A 239 12.35 -4.35 12.84
N SER A 240 11.97 -4.40 14.13
CA SER A 240 10.71 -4.99 14.60
C SER A 240 10.26 -4.34 15.91
N GLY A 241 9.01 -4.60 16.33
CA GLY A 241 8.48 -4.11 17.59
C GLY A 241 8.53 -2.58 17.73
N ALA A 242 8.88 -2.10 18.91
CA ALA A 242 8.90 -0.68 19.26
C ALA A 242 9.82 0.17 18.37
N ASP A 243 10.98 -0.35 17.97
CA ASP A 243 11.91 0.36 17.09
C ASP A 243 11.29 0.62 15.71
N LEU A 244 10.61 -0.39 15.15
CA LEU A 244 9.93 -0.26 13.88
C LEU A 244 8.73 0.69 13.98
N ILE A 245 7.95 0.64 15.07
CA ILE A 245 6.84 1.57 15.33
C ILE A 245 7.35 3.01 15.35
N SER A 246 8.44 3.27 16.08
CA SER A 246 9.06 4.60 16.17
C SER A 246 9.52 5.10 14.79
N SER A 247 10.16 4.23 14.00
CA SER A 247 10.60 4.54 12.63
C SER A 247 9.41 4.85 11.71
N PHE A 248 8.32 4.09 11.80
CA PHE A 248 7.12 4.37 11.00
C PHE A 248 6.40 5.64 11.44
N ARG A 249 6.34 5.96 12.73
CA ARG A 249 5.79 7.27 13.18
C ARG A 249 6.56 8.44 12.56
N ALA A 250 7.90 8.37 12.54
CA ALA A 250 8.73 9.42 11.94
C ALA A 250 8.50 9.53 10.42
N ARG A 251 8.49 8.40 9.69
CA ARG A 251 8.22 8.36 8.25
C ARG A 251 6.81 8.83 7.92
N ASN A 252 5.82 8.43 8.71
CA ASN A 252 4.42 8.83 8.53
C ASN A 252 4.27 10.36 8.57
N ARG A 253 4.92 11.02 9.54
CA ARG A 253 4.93 12.48 9.63
C ARG A 253 5.60 13.11 8.41
N ALA A 254 6.80 12.64 8.05
CA ALA A 254 7.52 13.15 6.88
C ALA A 254 6.74 12.95 5.56
N ALA A 255 6.07 11.79 5.41
CA ALA A 255 5.22 11.50 4.26
C ALA A 255 4.04 12.47 4.15
N LEU A 256 3.35 12.71 5.27
CA LEU A 256 2.19 13.62 5.31
C LEU A 256 2.58 15.09 5.06
N GLU A 257 3.80 15.48 5.40
CA GLU A 257 4.34 16.83 5.09
C GLU A 257 4.75 16.98 3.63
N ALA A 258 5.00 15.86 2.92
CA ALA A 258 5.42 15.88 1.52
C ALA A 258 4.26 16.09 0.53
N PHE A 259 3.01 15.81 0.96
CA PHE A 259 1.79 16.09 0.20
C PHE A 259 1.38 17.56 0.32
#